data_fa5c2606bcf8778a9bdba2c4dac399f9
#
_entry.id   fa5c2606bcf8778a9bdba2c4dac399f9
#
_cell.length_a   1.000
_cell.length_b   1.000
_cell.length_c   1.000
_cell.angle_alpha   90.00
_cell.angle_beta   90.00
_cell.angle_gamma   90.00
#
_symmetry.space_group_name_H-M   'P 1'
#
loop_
_entity.id
_entity.type
_entity.pdbx_description
1 polymer ?
#
loop_
_entity_poly.entity_id
_entity_poly.type
_entity_poly.pdbx_seq_one_letter_code
_entity_poly.pdbx_strand_id
1 'polypeptide(L)'
;MLNQGNTPRGIDQATTKLIFVVDDDKEIGLLVIRVIEQETPHHAHHHLNGKQALQAITVHTPHLFILDYGLPDMTGLELHDQLHSFEHLKDTPTLLISAQSPPMQEVRQRQITYLPKPFNLTDFLHAVGTCLGEVAD
;
A
#
# COMPACT_ATOMS: atom_id res chain seq x y z
N MET A 1 24.47 15.24 15.40
CA MET A 1 24.21 15.05 15.44
C MET A 1 23.50 14.72 15.48
N LEU A 2 23.54 14.87 15.31
CA LEU A 2 23.07 14.60 15.41
C LEU A 2 22.30 14.27 15.59
N ASN A 3 22.24 14.51 15.60
CA ASN A 3 21.65 14.16 15.83
C ASN A 3 21.03 13.76 15.94
N GLN A 4 21.01 13.72 15.81
CA GLN A 4 20.58 13.30 16.07
C GLN A 4 19.98 12.88 16.45
N GLY A 5 20.17 12.97 16.64
CA GLY A 5 19.78 12.54 17.20
C GLY A 5 19.00 12.20 17.50
N ASN A 6 18.93 12.53 17.57
CA ASN A 6 18.41 12.34 17.84
C ASN A 6 17.48 11.92 17.84
N THR A 7 17.36 11.80 17.60
CA THR A 7 16.71 11.43 17.46
C THR A 7 16.11 10.82 17.98
N PRO A 8 15.76 10.79 18.33
CA PRO A 8 15.33 10.14 18.64
C PRO A 8 14.75 9.35 18.70
N ARG A 9 14.60 9.51 18.83
CA ARG A 9 14.18 8.96 18.51
C ARG A 9 13.79 8.13 17.98
N GLY A 10 14.11 8.24 18.53
CA GLY A 10 13.57 6.95 18.30
C GLY A 10 13.04 6.74 16.92
N ILE A 11 12.24 7.61 16.51
CA ILE A 11 11.74 7.53 15.13
C ILE A 11 12.73 8.23 14.24
N ASP A 12 13.40 7.46 13.42
CA ASP A 12 14.39 8.01 12.54
C ASP A 12 13.99 7.78 11.09
N GLN A 13 14.83 8.21 10.18
CA GLN A 13 14.58 8.12 8.75
C GLN A 13 14.48 6.69 8.27
N ALA A 14 15.11 5.75 8.98
CA ALA A 14 15.09 4.36 8.57
C ALA A 14 13.71 3.73 8.70
N THR A 15 12.81 4.33 9.50
CA THR A 15 11.47 3.80 9.67
C THR A 15 10.47 4.37 8.66
N THR A 16 10.85 5.37 7.89
CA THR A 16 9.98 5.99 6.89
C THR A 16 9.91 5.10 5.65
N LYS A 17 8.70 4.81 5.21
CA LYS A 17 8.47 3.89 4.11
C LYS A 17 7.65 4.53 3.02
N LEU A 18 7.73 3.97 1.82
CA LEU A 18 6.97 4.45 0.67
C LEU A 18 5.83 3.48 0.38
N ILE A 19 4.64 4.01 0.22
CA ILE A 19 3.44 3.23 -0.04
C ILE A 19 2.89 3.62 -1.41
N PHE A 20 2.63 2.64 -2.26
CA PHE A 20 1.95 2.87 -3.54
C PHE A 20 0.47 2.64 -3.37
N VAL A 21 -0.34 3.63 -3.78
CA VAL A 21 -1.80 3.55 -3.76
C VAL A 21 -2.26 3.54 -5.21
N VAL A 22 -2.91 2.46 -5.63
CA VAL A 22 -3.37 2.31 -7.00
C VAL A 22 -4.89 2.24 -6.99
N ASP A 23 -5.52 3.30 -7.47
CA ASP A 23 -6.97 3.45 -7.48
C ASP A 23 -7.33 4.43 -8.59
N ASP A 24 -8.27 4.08 -9.46
CA ASP A 24 -8.64 4.94 -10.57
C ASP A 24 -9.52 6.12 -10.15
N ASP A 25 -10.03 6.11 -8.93
CA ASP A 25 -10.77 7.24 -8.39
C ASP A 25 -9.79 8.25 -7.80
N LYS A 26 -9.64 9.39 -8.48
CA LYS A 26 -8.67 10.40 -8.06
C LYS A 26 -8.96 10.94 -6.66
N GLU A 27 -10.22 11.13 -6.34
CA GLU A 27 -10.58 11.70 -5.04
C GLU A 27 -10.26 10.73 -3.91
N ILE A 28 -10.58 9.46 -4.10
CA ILE A 28 -10.27 8.44 -3.10
C ILE A 28 -8.76 8.27 -2.97
N GLY A 29 -8.05 8.23 -4.10
CA GLY A 29 -6.60 8.11 -4.08
C GLY A 29 -5.94 9.23 -3.31
N LEU A 30 -6.35 10.47 -3.57
CA LEU A 30 -5.79 11.62 -2.88
C LEU A 30 -6.13 11.63 -1.40
N LEU A 31 -7.34 11.18 -1.06
CA LEU A 31 -7.75 11.08 0.33
C LEU A 31 -6.87 10.06 1.07
N VAL A 32 -6.66 8.92 0.46
CA VAL A 32 -5.82 7.87 1.06
C VAL A 32 -4.38 8.36 1.25
N ILE A 33 -3.82 9.05 0.24
CA ILE A 33 -2.48 9.65 0.35
C ILE A 33 -2.43 10.59 1.55
N ARG A 34 -3.42 11.47 1.67
CA ARG A 34 -3.46 12.45 2.75
C ARG A 34 -3.52 11.78 4.12
N VAL A 35 -4.35 10.75 4.24
CA VAL A 35 -4.48 10.03 5.51
C VAL A 35 -3.14 9.39 5.88
N ILE A 36 -2.49 8.75 4.93
CA ILE A 36 -1.20 8.10 5.19
C ILE A 36 -0.18 9.15 5.67
N GLU A 37 -0.09 10.27 4.98
CA GLU A 37 0.95 11.25 5.28
C GLU A 37 0.65 12.07 6.54
N GLN A 38 -0.63 12.20 6.91
CA GLN A 38 -0.98 12.90 8.13
C GLN A 38 -0.94 12.02 9.37
N GLU A 39 -1.29 10.73 9.22
CA GLU A 39 -1.46 9.85 10.37
C GLU A 39 -0.29 8.90 10.57
N THR A 40 0.68 8.86 9.67
CA THR A 40 1.85 8.00 9.78
C THR A 40 3.09 8.79 9.37
N PRO A 41 4.30 8.29 9.66
CA PRO A 41 5.53 8.94 9.18
C PRO A 41 5.86 8.60 7.74
N HIS A 42 5.00 7.84 7.05
CA HIS A 42 5.31 7.32 5.73
C HIS A 42 4.85 8.25 4.63
N HIS A 43 5.37 8.01 3.42
CA HIS A 43 4.99 8.74 2.21
C HIS A 43 4.21 7.84 1.29
N ALA A 44 3.39 8.43 0.43
CA ALA A 44 2.56 7.65 -0.47
C ALA A 44 2.51 8.30 -1.84
N HIS A 45 2.49 7.46 -2.89
CA HIS A 45 2.33 7.90 -4.27
C HIS A 45 1.06 7.28 -4.84
N HIS A 46 0.28 8.08 -5.55
CA HIS A 46 -0.98 7.64 -6.14
C HIS A 46 -0.78 7.35 -7.63
N HIS A 47 -1.29 6.22 -8.07
CA HIS A 47 -1.30 5.81 -9.47
C HIS A 47 -2.72 5.46 -9.87
N LEU A 48 -3.13 5.83 -11.08
CA LEU A 48 -4.52 5.70 -11.50
C LEU A 48 -4.85 4.33 -12.09
N ASN A 49 -3.84 3.56 -12.44
CA ASN A 49 -4.06 2.26 -13.05
C ASN A 49 -2.83 1.39 -12.87
N GLY A 50 -2.95 0.13 -13.30
CA GLY A 50 -1.87 -0.82 -13.13
C GLY A 50 -0.63 -0.47 -13.94
N LYS A 51 -0.83 0.03 -15.16
CA LYS A 51 0.29 0.39 -16.01
C LYS A 51 1.15 1.48 -15.38
N GLN A 52 0.51 2.50 -14.80
CA GLN A 52 1.24 3.58 -14.13
C GLN A 52 2.06 3.04 -12.95
N ALA A 53 1.47 2.14 -12.17
CA ALA A 53 2.19 1.55 -11.04
C ALA A 53 3.38 0.73 -11.53
N LEU A 54 3.21 -0.05 -12.58
CA LEU A 54 4.30 -0.86 -13.12
C LEU A 54 5.43 0.00 -13.69
N GLN A 55 5.10 1.16 -14.26
CA GLN A 55 6.12 2.10 -14.72
C GLN A 55 6.86 2.72 -13.55
N ALA A 56 6.14 3.03 -12.47
CA ALA A 56 6.72 3.72 -11.33
C ALA A 56 7.70 2.86 -10.54
N ILE A 57 7.56 1.53 -10.54
CA ILE A 57 8.48 0.67 -9.83
C ILE A 57 9.86 0.59 -10.50
N THR A 58 10.00 1.14 -11.70
CA THR A 58 11.32 1.21 -12.34
C THR A 58 12.20 2.27 -11.68
N VAL A 59 11.61 3.22 -10.97
CA VAL A 59 12.37 4.30 -10.32
C VAL A 59 12.12 4.39 -8.82
N HIS A 60 11.12 3.69 -8.30
CA HIS A 60 10.79 3.69 -6.86
C HIS A 60 10.67 2.28 -6.36
N THR A 61 11.03 2.07 -5.10
CA THR A 61 10.87 0.77 -4.45
C THR A 61 9.90 0.92 -3.28
N PRO A 62 8.62 0.60 -3.49
CA PRO A 62 7.63 0.70 -2.42
C PRO A 62 7.78 -0.42 -1.39
N HIS A 63 7.27 -0.15 -0.20
CA HIS A 63 7.28 -1.10 0.92
C HIS A 63 5.89 -1.69 1.15
N LEU A 64 4.86 -1.15 0.51
CA LEU A 64 3.50 -1.64 0.61
C LEU A 64 2.75 -1.21 -0.65
N PHE A 65 1.95 -2.13 -1.19
CA PHE A 65 1.02 -1.83 -2.26
C PHE A 65 -0.39 -1.79 -1.70
N ILE A 66 -1.11 -0.69 -1.91
CA ILE A 66 -2.55 -0.61 -1.63
C ILE A 66 -3.23 -0.60 -3.00
N LEU A 67 -3.95 -1.66 -3.32
CA LEU A 67 -4.50 -1.86 -4.66
C LEU A 67 -6.02 -1.94 -4.60
N ASP A 68 -6.69 -1.19 -5.47
CA ASP A 68 -8.12 -1.40 -5.72
C ASP A 68 -8.26 -2.63 -6.60
N TYR A 69 -9.26 -3.45 -6.32
CA TYR A 69 -9.50 -4.64 -7.14
C TYR A 69 -9.93 -4.27 -8.56
N GLY A 70 -10.83 -3.30 -8.69
CA GLY A 70 -11.43 -2.98 -9.99
C GLY A 70 -10.73 -1.86 -10.73
N LEU A 71 -9.50 -2.08 -11.17
CA LEU A 71 -8.77 -1.08 -11.94
C LEU A 71 -9.21 -1.13 -13.41
N PRO A 72 -9.02 -0.03 -14.17
CA PRO A 72 -9.51 0.02 -15.54
C PRO A 72 -8.77 -0.87 -16.52
N ASP A 73 -7.50 -1.16 -16.26
CA ASP A 73 -6.67 -1.91 -17.20
C ASP A 73 -6.36 -3.34 -16.75
N MET A 74 -6.58 -3.66 -15.49
CA MET A 74 -6.38 -5.01 -14.96
C MET A 74 -7.02 -5.10 -13.59
N THR A 75 -7.21 -6.31 -13.05
CA THR A 75 -7.68 -6.42 -11.67
C THR A 75 -6.51 -6.16 -10.71
N GLY A 76 -6.86 -5.82 -9.47
CA GLY A 76 -5.84 -5.65 -8.44
C GLY A 76 -5.03 -6.92 -8.19
N LEU A 77 -5.65 -8.10 -8.37
CA LEU A 77 -4.94 -9.38 -8.22
C LEU A 77 -3.94 -9.60 -9.35
N GLU A 78 -4.33 -9.24 -10.58
CA GLU A 78 -3.40 -9.32 -11.70
C GLU A 78 -2.23 -8.38 -11.52
N LEU A 79 -2.49 -7.17 -11.04
CA LEU A 79 -1.43 -6.23 -10.76
C LEU A 79 -0.51 -6.74 -9.66
N HIS A 80 -1.09 -7.29 -8.60
CA HIS A 80 -0.30 -7.89 -7.52
C HIS A 80 0.66 -8.93 -8.08
N ASP A 81 0.18 -9.82 -8.94
CA ASP A 81 1.01 -10.88 -9.50
C ASP A 81 2.15 -10.30 -10.34
N GLN A 82 1.85 -9.29 -11.16
CA GLN A 82 2.87 -8.65 -11.98
C GLN A 82 3.92 -7.93 -11.14
N LEU A 83 3.51 -7.23 -10.11
CA LEU A 83 4.44 -6.54 -9.22
C LEU A 83 5.35 -7.53 -8.50
N HIS A 84 4.79 -8.66 -8.06
CA HIS A 84 5.55 -9.64 -7.29
C HIS A 84 6.41 -10.54 -8.16
N SER A 85 6.31 -10.42 -9.49
CA SER A 85 7.21 -11.13 -10.39
C SER A 85 8.62 -10.52 -10.39
N PHE A 86 8.76 -9.29 -9.88
CA PHE A 86 10.07 -8.66 -9.75
C PHE A 86 10.73 -9.14 -8.46
N GLU A 87 11.97 -9.61 -8.59
CA GLU A 87 12.65 -10.25 -7.46
C GLU A 87 12.70 -9.37 -6.22
N HIS A 88 12.99 -8.08 -6.41
CA HIS A 88 13.14 -7.17 -5.27
C HIS A 88 11.80 -6.78 -4.63
N LEU A 89 10.66 -7.16 -5.23
CA LEU A 89 9.33 -6.85 -4.70
C LEU A 89 8.56 -8.09 -4.28
N LYS A 90 9.16 -9.27 -4.39
CA LYS A 90 8.43 -10.53 -4.19
C LYS A 90 7.82 -10.67 -2.79
N ASP A 91 8.40 -10.03 -1.79
CA ASP A 91 7.91 -10.12 -0.41
C ASP A 91 7.21 -8.84 0.05
N THR A 92 7.01 -7.87 -0.84
CA THR A 92 6.35 -6.63 -0.50
C THR A 92 4.87 -6.91 -0.21
N PRO A 93 4.35 -6.49 0.94
CA PRO A 93 2.95 -6.77 1.28
C PRO A 93 1.99 -6.01 0.40
N THR A 94 0.78 -6.55 0.27
CA THR A 94 -0.31 -5.96 -0.49
C THR A 94 -1.54 -5.87 0.40
N LEU A 95 -2.18 -4.70 0.38
CA LEU A 95 -3.49 -4.47 0.97
C LEU A 95 -4.44 -4.23 -0.20
N LEU A 96 -5.40 -5.14 -0.37
CA LEU A 96 -6.41 -5.01 -1.43
C LEU A 96 -7.63 -4.34 -0.86
N ILE A 97 -8.09 -3.27 -1.51
CA ILE A 97 -9.32 -2.59 -1.10
C ILE A 97 -10.29 -2.65 -2.27
N SER A 98 -11.59 -2.79 -1.96
CA SER A 98 -12.57 -2.88 -3.03
C SER A 98 -13.99 -2.77 -2.49
N ALA A 99 -14.85 -2.10 -3.26
CA ALA A 99 -16.29 -2.11 -3.01
C ALA A 99 -16.92 -3.41 -3.51
N GLN A 100 -16.29 -4.08 -4.47
CA GLN A 100 -16.73 -5.36 -4.99
C GLN A 100 -16.04 -6.49 -4.24
N SER A 101 -16.74 -7.59 -4.06
CA SER A 101 -16.12 -8.76 -3.44
C SER A 101 -15.16 -9.42 -4.44
N PRO A 102 -13.86 -9.45 -4.14
CA PRO A 102 -12.92 -10.17 -4.99
C PRO A 102 -13.06 -11.68 -4.75
N PRO A 103 -12.47 -12.52 -5.62
CA PRO A 103 -12.47 -13.95 -5.36
C PRO A 103 -11.60 -14.27 -4.14
N MET A 104 -12.25 -14.50 -3.01
CA MET A 104 -11.56 -14.59 -1.73
C MET A 104 -10.58 -15.76 -1.64
N GLN A 105 -10.83 -16.83 -2.36
CA GLN A 105 -9.87 -17.93 -2.40
C GLN A 105 -8.55 -17.48 -3.00
N GLU A 106 -8.61 -16.68 -4.07
CA GLU A 106 -7.40 -16.15 -4.71
C GLU A 106 -6.69 -15.14 -3.83
N VAL A 107 -7.46 -14.35 -3.08
CA VAL A 107 -6.90 -13.41 -2.12
C VAL A 107 -6.11 -14.16 -1.04
N ARG A 108 -6.72 -15.21 -0.50
CA ARG A 108 -6.08 -16.02 0.55
C ARG A 108 -4.85 -16.77 0.04
N GLN A 109 -4.90 -17.27 -1.20
CA GLN A 109 -3.76 -17.99 -1.77
C GLN A 109 -2.53 -17.11 -1.88
N ARG A 110 -2.74 -15.81 -2.09
CA ARG A 110 -1.65 -14.84 -2.23
C ARG A 110 -1.27 -14.20 -0.90
N GLN A 111 -1.95 -14.56 0.18
CA GLN A 111 -1.71 -14.01 1.52
C GLN A 111 -1.87 -12.48 1.54
N ILE A 112 -2.82 -11.98 0.75
CA ILE A 112 -3.14 -10.56 0.67
C ILE A 112 -4.09 -10.20 1.80
N THR A 113 -3.85 -9.06 2.44
CA THR A 113 -4.80 -8.49 3.39
C THR A 113 -5.90 -7.79 2.61
N TYR A 114 -7.15 -8.03 2.98
CA TYR A 114 -8.30 -7.45 2.28
C TYR A 114 -9.07 -6.53 3.21
N LEU A 115 -9.40 -5.34 2.72
CA LEU A 115 -10.21 -4.35 3.45
C LEU A 115 -11.35 -3.92 2.54
N PRO A 116 -12.60 -4.29 2.85
CA PRO A 116 -13.73 -3.87 1.99
C PRO A 116 -14.04 -2.39 2.15
N LYS A 117 -14.49 -1.78 1.06
CA LYS A 117 -15.04 -0.42 1.07
C LYS A 117 -16.53 -0.47 1.39
N PRO A 118 -17.06 0.47 2.15
CA PRO A 118 -16.36 1.55 2.83
C PRO A 118 -15.66 1.05 4.10
N PHE A 119 -14.59 1.72 4.46
CA PHE A 119 -13.87 1.41 5.69
C PHE A 119 -13.69 2.70 6.49
N ASN A 120 -13.46 2.55 7.80
CA ASN A 120 -13.21 3.71 8.63
C ASN A 120 -11.70 3.91 8.79
N LEU A 121 -11.34 5.07 9.31
CA LEU A 121 -9.95 5.46 9.48
C LEU A 121 -9.18 4.48 10.36
N THR A 122 -9.79 4.06 11.47
CA THR A 122 -9.13 3.16 12.40
C THR A 122 -8.79 1.82 11.74
N ASP A 123 -9.74 1.24 11.03
CA ASP A 123 -9.52 -0.04 10.35
C ASP A 123 -8.47 0.08 9.26
N PHE A 124 -8.50 1.19 8.52
CA PHE A 124 -7.53 1.42 7.47
C PHE A 124 -6.11 1.53 8.04
N LEU A 125 -5.92 2.35 9.06
CA LEU A 125 -4.61 2.54 9.65
C LEU A 125 -4.10 1.27 10.31
N HIS A 126 -5.00 0.49 10.93
CA HIS A 126 -4.61 -0.78 11.50
C HIS A 126 -4.13 -1.75 10.40
N ALA A 127 -4.84 -1.81 9.29
CA ALA A 127 -4.47 -2.69 8.19
C ALA A 127 -3.10 -2.30 7.60
N VAL A 128 -2.87 -1.00 7.42
CA VAL A 128 -1.58 -0.51 6.93
C VAL A 128 -0.47 -0.89 7.90
N GLY A 129 -0.67 -0.66 9.19
CA GLY A 129 0.33 -0.97 10.21
C GLY A 129 0.63 -2.46 10.27
N THR A 130 -0.41 -3.29 10.18
CA THR A 130 -0.23 -4.74 10.17
C THR A 130 0.59 -5.19 8.95
N CYS A 131 0.25 -4.66 7.78
CA CYS A 131 0.99 -5.01 6.55
C CYS A 131 2.46 -4.61 6.64
N LEU A 132 2.75 -3.49 7.27
CA LEU A 132 4.12 -3.00 7.41
C LEU A 132 4.85 -3.63 8.60
N GLY A 133 4.19 -4.50 9.37
CA GLY A 133 4.80 -5.11 10.53
C GLY A 133 4.99 -4.16 11.70
N GLU A 134 4.20 -3.10 11.76
CA GLU A 134 4.34 -2.07 12.79
C GLU A 134 3.32 -2.20 13.91
N VAL A 135 2.33 -3.07 13.73
CA VAL A 135 1.26 -3.26 14.72
C VAL A 135 1.32 -4.69 15.19
N ALA A 136 1.45 -4.86 16.51
CA ALA A 136 1.40 -6.19 17.11
C ALA A 136 -0.06 -6.62 17.27
N ASP A 137 -0.34 -7.87 17.02
CA ASP A 137 -1.70 -8.37 17.16
C ASP A 137 -1.99 -8.89 18.56
#